data_4e57baacb10b6e3c0629994f86639c5b
#
_entry.id   4e57baacb10b6e3c0629994f86639c5b
#
_cell.length_a   1.000
_cell.length_b   1.000
_cell.length_c   1.000
_cell.angle_alpha   90.00
_cell.angle_beta   90.00
_cell.angle_gamma   90.00
#
_symmetry.space_group_name_H-M   'P 1'
#
loop_
_entity.id
_entity.type
_entity.pdbx_description
1 polymer ?
#
loop_
_entity_poly.entity_id
_entity_poly.type
_entity_poly.pdbx_seq_one_letter_code
_entity_poly.pdbx_strand_id
1 'polypeptide(L)'
;KVIDLLASRYDATVRFNGGNNAGHTVKNGDKTLHFSLIPSAALHEQKILISQAVAINPEVLLNEIAMLKKLGVEVDLGIDPRCHVVVPYHQALDGASEASKGKAKTGSLGLGIGFTFEDRTNRAGIRMEDLVQPKVLEEKLRQNWTLKKKRVTEAYGQNFNLVLKDVKIGRAHV
;
A
#
# COMPACT_ATOMS: atom_id res chain seq x y z
N LYS A 1 -13.51 11.78 -9.54
CA LYS A 1 -14.44 12.76 -10.14
C LYS A 1 -14.99 13.73 -9.07
N VAL A 2 -15.68 13.25 -8.01
CA VAL A 2 -16.23 14.16 -6.98
C VAL A 2 -15.12 14.89 -6.23
N ILE A 3 -14.11 14.17 -5.75
CA ILE A 3 -12.94 14.74 -5.05
C ILE A 3 -12.25 15.77 -5.95
N ASP A 4 -11.99 15.42 -7.20
CA ASP A 4 -11.35 16.28 -8.18
C ASP A 4 -12.15 17.58 -8.43
N LEU A 5 -13.48 17.47 -8.55
CA LEU A 5 -14.37 18.60 -8.72
C LEU A 5 -14.42 19.54 -7.50
N LEU A 6 -14.36 18.96 -6.30
CA LEU A 6 -14.48 19.72 -5.05
C LEU A 6 -13.13 20.23 -4.53
N ALA A 7 -12.03 19.68 -5.00
CA ALA A 7 -10.69 19.95 -4.48
C ALA A 7 -10.41 21.47 -4.37
N SER A 8 -10.69 22.23 -5.41
CA SER A 8 -10.44 23.68 -5.44
C SER A 8 -11.21 24.50 -4.39
N ARG A 9 -12.15 23.89 -3.66
CA ARG A 9 -12.97 24.55 -2.63
C ARG A 9 -12.47 24.30 -1.21
N TYR A 10 -11.41 23.52 -1.05
CA TYR A 10 -10.88 23.09 0.26
C TYR A 10 -9.37 23.23 0.30
N ASP A 11 -8.82 23.45 1.49
CA ASP A 11 -7.38 23.64 1.71
C ASP A 11 -6.60 22.32 1.75
N ALA A 12 -7.27 21.22 2.02
CA ALA A 12 -6.64 19.90 2.14
C ALA A 12 -7.59 18.76 1.79
N THR A 13 -7.04 17.68 1.31
CA THR A 13 -7.78 16.42 1.08
C THR A 13 -7.20 15.31 1.93
N VAL A 14 -8.07 14.61 2.68
CA VAL A 14 -7.66 13.50 3.55
C VAL A 14 -8.14 12.17 2.98
N ARG A 15 -7.20 11.27 2.71
CA ARG A 15 -7.52 9.86 2.49
C ARG A 15 -7.58 9.16 3.84
N PHE A 16 -8.75 8.71 4.24
CA PHE A 16 -8.96 8.22 5.60
C PHE A 16 -9.04 6.69 5.73
N ASN A 17 -9.15 5.93 4.64
CA ASN A 17 -9.23 4.46 4.67
C ASN A 17 -8.79 3.78 3.36
N GLY A 18 -8.79 2.44 3.37
CA GLY A 18 -8.51 1.61 2.20
C GLY A 18 -7.02 1.44 1.92
N GLY A 19 -6.68 1.25 0.67
CA GLY A 19 -5.31 1.04 0.18
C GLY A 19 -5.26 1.22 -1.33
N ASN A 20 -4.27 0.63 -1.98
CA ASN A 20 -4.10 0.70 -3.43
C ASN A 20 -5.03 -0.25 -4.22
N ASN A 21 -6.04 -0.81 -3.59
CA ASN A 21 -7.09 -1.62 -4.20
C ASN A 21 -8.25 -0.78 -4.80
N ALA A 22 -8.29 0.51 -4.56
CA ALA A 22 -9.33 1.42 -5.05
C ALA A 22 -8.73 2.41 -6.05
N GLY A 23 -8.42 1.92 -7.25
CA GLY A 23 -7.93 2.74 -8.35
C GLY A 23 -8.94 3.79 -8.82
N HIS A 24 -8.46 4.96 -9.18
CA HIS A 24 -9.26 6.02 -9.78
C HIS A 24 -8.53 6.66 -10.95
N THR A 25 -9.30 7.05 -11.93
CA THR A 25 -8.81 7.67 -13.17
C THR A 25 -9.21 9.13 -13.22
N VAL A 26 -8.26 9.97 -13.53
CA VAL A 26 -8.44 11.42 -13.68
C VAL A 26 -7.96 11.86 -15.06
N LYS A 27 -8.66 12.79 -15.67
CA LYS A 27 -8.20 13.46 -16.89
C LYS A 27 -7.59 14.81 -16.52
N ASN A 28 -6.38 15.07 -17.02
CA ASN A 28 -5.71 16.36 -16.92
C ASN A 28 -5.31 16.80 -18.34
N GLY A 29 -6.10 17.65 -18.95
CA GLY A 29 -6.03 17.95 -20.38
C GLY A 29 -6.23 16.68 -21.21
N ASP A 30 -5.32 16.42 -22.12
CA ASP A 30 -5.35 15.22 -22.99
C ASP A 30 -4.77 13.96 -22.32
N LYS A 31 -4.26 14.08 -21.10
CA LYS A 31 -3.63 12.97 -20.38
C LYS A 31 -4.62 12.28 -19.45
N THR A 32 -4.61 10.95 -19.49
CA THR A 32 -5.35 10.11 -18.55
C THR A 32 -4.38 9.57 -17.50
N LEU A 33 -4.67 9.85 -16.23
CA LEU A 33 -3.85 9.48 -15.09
C LEU A 33 -4.58 8.46 -14.23
N HIS A 34 -3.83 7.48 -13.73
CA HIS A 34 -4.35 6.44 -12.86
C HIS A 34 -3.65 6.52 -11.51
N PHE A 35 -4.44 6.71 -10.45
CA PHE A 35 -4.00 6.72 -9.06
C PHE A 35 -4.65 5.59 -8.28
N SER A 36 -4.00 5.13 -7.24
CA SER A 36 -4.53 4.13 -6.31
C SER A 36 -4.39 4.57 -4.85
N LEU A 37 -3.35 5.33 -4.53
CA LEU A 37 -3.08 5.82 -3.17
C LEU A 37 -3.25 7.34 -3.06
N ILE A 38 -2.69 8.11 -3.95
CA ILE A 38 -2.76 9.58 -3.89
C ILE A 38 -4.12 10.05 -4.43
N PRO A 39 -4.90 10.82 -3.65
CA PRO A 39 -6.14 11.42 -4.14
C PRO A 39 -5.92 12.33 -5.35
N SER A 40 -6.89 12.36 -6.25
CA SER A 40 -6.86 13.21 -7.46
C SER A 40 -6.71 14.71 -7.16
N ALA A 41 -7.06 15.13 -5.96
CA ALA A 41 -6.85 16.49 -5.48
C ALA A 41 -5.38 16.94 -5.54
N ALA A 42 -4.42 16.03 -5.59
CA ALA A 42 -3.00 16.36 -5.79
C ALA A 42 -2.74 17.16 -7.08
N LEU A 43 -3.59 17.01 -8.09
CA LEU A 43 -3.50 17.79 -9.34
C LEU A 43 -3.89 19.27 -9.18
N HIS A 44 -4.46 19.65 -8.06
CA HIS A 44 -4.86 21.02 -7.72
C HIS A 44 -3.91 21.68 -6.71
N GLU A 45 -2.69 21.16 -6.56
CA GLU A 45 -1.65 21.67 -5.65
C GLU A 45 -2.11 21.79 -4.19
N GLN A 46 -3.02 20.90 -3.79
CA GLN A 46 -3.55 20.85 -2.44
C GLN A 46 -2.70 20.01 -1.52
N LYS A 47 -2.79 20.32 -0.22
CA LYS A 47 -2.26 19.45 0.83
C LYS A 47 -2.99 18.13 0.86
N ILE A 48 -2.25 17.04 0.70
CA ILE A 48 -2.77 15.67 0.77
C ILE A 48 -2.34 15.04 2.09
N LEU A 49 -3.31 14.50 2.82
CA LEU A 49 -3.05 13.78 4.06
C LEU A 49 -3.52 12.32 3.92
N ILE A 50 -2.66 11.38 4.28
CA ILE A 50 -2.98 9.95 4.36
C ILE A 50 -3.08 9.57 5.84
N SER A 51 -4.28 9.20 6.28
CA SER A 51 -4.60 8.86 7.67
C SER A 51 -4.19 7.42 8.01
N GLN A 52 -4.00 7.17 9.31
CA GLN A 52 -3.59 5.88 9.89
C GLN A 52 -4.39 4.64 9.46
N ALA A 53 -5.60 4.82 8.92
CA ALA A 53 -6.44 3.72 8.49
C ALA A 53 -6.23 3.33 7.01
N VAL A 54 -5.18 3.83 6.39
CA VAL A 54 -4.78 3.47 5.02
C VAL A 54 -3.65 2.45 5.06
N ALA A 55 -3.77 1.41 4.25
CA ALA A 55 -2.68 0.47 3.96
C ALA A 55 -1.88 1.01 2.78
N ILE A 56 -0.60 1.28 3.01
CA ILE A 56 0.29 1.90 2.02
C ILE A 56 1.19 0.84 1.40
N ASN A 57 1.15 0.72 0.09
CA ASN A 57 2.20 0.07 -0.68
C ASN A 57 3.23 1.14 -1.07
N PRO A 58 4.46 1.10 -0.52
CA PRO A 58 5.46 2.13 -0.74
C PRO A 58 5.91 2.25 -2.20
N GLU A 59 5.96 1.14 -2.95
CA GLU A 59 6.31 1.14 -4.36
C GLU A 59 5.26 1.89 -5.18
N VAL A 60 3.98 1.58 -4.96
CA VAL A 60 2.86 2.27 -5.62
C VAL A 60 2.88 3.76 -5.29
N LEU A 61 3.07 4.10 -4.03
CA LEU A 61 3.13 5.50 -3.58
C LEU A 61 4.27 6.26 -4.27
N LEU A 62 5.48 5.71 -4.29
CA LEU A 62 6.63 6.33 -4.93
C LEU A 62 6.45 6.49 -6.44
N ASN A 63 5.83 5.52 -7.10
CA ASN A 63 5.52 5.58 -8.53
C ASN A 63 4.51 6.69 -8.83
N GLU A 64 3.48 6.85 -7.99
CA GLU A 64 2.48 7.92 -8.15
C GLU A 64 3.10 9.31 -7.91
N ILE A 65 3.97 9.46 -6.90
CA ILE A 65 4.73 10.69 -6.67
C ILE A 65 5.63 11.01 -7.87
N ALA A 66 6.35 10.01 -8.39
CA ALA A 66 7.22 10.20 -9.55
C ALA A 66 6.43 10.58 -10.83
N MET A 67 5.22 10.03 -10.98
CA MET A 67 4.33 10.39 -12.09
C MET A 67 3.87 11.85 -11.98
N LEU A 68 3.46 12.30 -10.80
CA LEU A 68 3.06 13.70 -10.55
C LEU A 68 4.22 14.65 -10.81
N LYS A 69 5.43 14.32 -10.32
CA LYS A 69 6.63 15.12 -10.56
C LYS A 69 6.96 15.27 -12.06
N LYS A 70 6.78 14.22 -12.86
CA LYS A 70 6.96 14.29 -14.32
C LYS A 70 5.95 15.21 -15.01
N LEU A 71 4.83 15.51 -14.37
CA LEU A 71 3.82 16.44 -14.84
C LEU A 71 4.05 17.87 -14.34
N GLY A 72 5.12 18.12 -13.59
CA GLY A 72 5.42 19.40 -12.97
C GLY A 72 4.61 19.69 -11.70
N VAL A 73 3.91 18.66 -11.16
CA VAL A 73 3.12 18.80 -9.92
C VAL A 73 3.97 18.41 -8.72
N GLU A 74 4.19 19.33 -7.82
CA GLU A 74 4.75 19.07 -6.50
C GLU A 74 3.63 18.72 -5.51
N VAL A 75 3.79 17.60 -4.80
CA VAL A 75 2.77 17.12 -3.88
C VAL A 75 3.16 17.47 -2.45
N ASP A 76 2.38 18.32 -1.79
CA ASP A 76 2.45 18.48 -0.32
C ASP A 76 1.76 17.28 0.34
N LEU A 77 2.53 16.24 0.65
CA LEU A 77 2.05 14.96 1.13
C LEU A 77 2.43 14.71 2.59
N GLY A 78 1.42 14.71 3.47
CA GLY A 78 1.54 14.23 4.84
C GLY A 78 1.04 12.79 4.98
N ILE A 79 1.81 11.95 5.66
CA ILE A 79 1.46 10.56 5.94
C ILE A 79 1.49 10.34 7.43
N ASP A 80 0.39 9.82 8.00
CA ASP A 80 0.37 9.42 9.41
C ASP A 80 1.39 8.28 9.63
N PRO A 81 2.34 8.44 10.57
CA PRO A 81 3.36 7.43 10.82
C PRO A 81 2.80 6.07 11.23
N ARG A 82 1.56 6.03 11.69
CA ARG A 82 0.84 4.79 12.08
C ARG A 82 0.17 4.06 10.92
N CYS A 83 0.25 4.58 9.68
CA CYS A 83 -0.21 3.84 8.51
C CYS A 83 0.51 2.50 8.42
N HIS A 84 -0.24 1.44 8.05
CA HIS A 84 0.36 0.12 7.87
C HIS A 84 0.91 -0.06 6.46
N VAL A 85 2.04 -0.75 6.40
CA VAL A 85 2.80 -0.98 5.16
C VAL A 85 2.41 -2.33 4.56
N VAL A 86 2.06 -2.31 3.28
CA VAL A 86 1.91 -3.54 2.49
C VAL A 86 3.30 -4.07 2.17
N VAL A 87 3.60 -5.27 2.64
CA VAL A 87 4.87 -5.96 2.41
C VAL A 87 4.64 -7.10 1.41
N PRO A 88 5.62 -7.49 0.59
CA PRO A 88 5.47 -8.56 -0.40
C PRO A 88 4.87 -9.87 0.12
N TYR A 89 5.12 -10.23 1.37
CA TYR A 89 4.50 -11.42 1.94
C TYR A 89 2.97 -11.31 2.12
N HIS A 90 2.40 -10.09 2.22
CA HIS A 90 0.95 -9.91 2.22
C HIS A 90 0.34 -10.26 0.85
N GLN A 91 1.03 -9.90 -0.23
CA GLN A 91 0.62 -10.24 -1.59
C GLN A 91 0.73 -11.75 -1.82
N ALA A 92 1.81 -12.38 -1.32
CA ALA A 92 1.97 -13.84 -1.39
C ALA A 92 0.87 -14.58 -0.61
N LEU A 93 0.49 -14.09 0.58
CA LEU A 93 -0.63 -14.64 1.36
C LEU A 93 -1.96 -14.49 0.63
N ASP A 94 -2.20 -13.33 0.02
CA ASP A 94 -3.43 -13.02 -0.70
C ASP A 94 -3.59 -13.97 -1.91
N GLY A 95 -2.55 -14.11 -2.72
CA GLY A 95 -2.52 -15.04 -3.84
C GLY A 95 -2.68 -16.50 -3.40
N ALA A 96 -1.98 -16.91 -2.35
CA ALA A 96 -2.05 -18.28 -1.81
C ALA A 96 -3.44 -18.61 -1.24
N SER A 97 -4.02 -17.67 -0.48
CA SER A 97 -5.38 -17.79 0.03
C SER A 97 -6.41 -17.94 -1.10
N GLU A 98 -6.29 -17.11 -2.12
CA GLU A 98 -7.21 -17.14 -3.26
C GLU A 98 -7.08 -18.44 -4.08
N ALA A 99 -5.84 -18.92 -4.27
CA ALA A 99 -5.57 -20.20 -4.93
C ALA A 99 -6.15 -21.40 -4.15
N SER A 100 -6.06 -21.38 -2.81
CA SER A 100 -6.57 -22.46 -1.96
C SER A 100 -8.09 -22.61 -1.95
N LYS A 101 -8.83 -21.56 -2.29
CA LYS A 101 -10.31 -21.55 -2.27
C LYS A 101 -10.96 -22.27 -3.45
N GLY A 102 -10.21 -22.64 -4.48
CA GLY A 102 -10.75 -23.34 -5.65
C GLY A 102 -11.91 -22.58 -6.31
N LYS A 103 -13.11 -23.17 -6.27
CA LYS A 103 -14.33 -22.54 -6.83
C LYS A 103 -14.93 -21.43 -5.95
N ALA A 104 -14.54 -21.34 -4.67
CA ALA A 104 -15.05 -20.35 -3.71
C ALA A 104 -14.18 -19.08 -3.66
N LYS A 105 -13.48 -18.76 -4.76
CA LYS A 105 -12.68 -17.53 -4.87
C LYS A 105 -13.50 -16.28 -4.58
N THR A 106 -12.93 -15.36 -3.81
CA THR A 106 -13.55 -14.07 -3.48
C THR A 106 -13.24 -12.97 -4.49
N GLY A 107 -12.38 -13.24 -5.48
CA GLY A 107 -11.97 -12.26 -6.49
C GLY A 107 -10.99 -11.23 -5.95
N SER A 108 -10.14 -11.61 -5.00
CA SER A 108 -9.07 -10.72 -4.53
C SER A 108 -8.15 -10.33 -5.68
N LEU A 109 -7.72 -9.06 -5.67
CA LEU A 109 -6.76 -8.53 -6.64
C LEU A 109 -5.31 -8.95 -6.36
N GLY A 110 -5.05 -9.72 -5.29
CA GLY A 110 -3.70 -10.14 -4.90
C GLY A 110 -2.81 -9.02 -4.38
N LEU A 111 -3.40 -7.90 -3.95
CA LEU A 111 -2.66 -6.71 -3.52
C LEU A 111 -2.24 -6.75 -2.05
N GLY A 112 -2.68 -7.75 -1.29
CA GLY A 112 -2.31 -7.96 0.11
C GLY A 112 -2.97 -7.02 1.11
N ILE A 113 -3.94 -6.21 0.70
CA ILE A 113 -4.57 -5.20 1.56
C ILE A 113 -5.29 -5.84 2.75
N GLY A 114 -6.06 -6.91 2.52
CA GLY A 114 -6.77 -7.64 3.58
C GLY A 114 -5.81 -8.18 4.63
N PHE A 115 -4.71 -8.79 4.20
CA PHE A 115 -3.68 -9.33 5.10
C PHE A 115 -2.89 -8.24 5.84
N THR A 116 -2.73 -7.06 5.24
CA THR A 116 -2.17 -5.89 5.93
C THR A 116 -3.08 -5.42 7.06
N PHE A 117 -4.39 -5.40 6.86
CA PHE A 117 -5.37 -5.07 7.92
C PHE A 117 -5.49 -6.19 8.96
N GLU A 118 -5.32 -7.45 8.57
CA GLU A 118 -5.21 -8.56 9.52
C GLU A 118 -4.03 -8.34 10.47
N ASP A 119 -2.85 -8.02 9.92
CA ASP A 119 -1.65 -7.75 10.72
C ASP A 119 -1.82 -6.51 11.60
N ARG A 120 -2.53 -5.49 11.13
CA ARG A 120 -2.90 -4.33 11.96
C ARG A 120 -3.71 -4.76 13.17
N THR A 121 -4.73 -5.59 12.97
CA THR A 121 -5.62 -6.07 14.03
C THR A 121 -4.87 -6.96 15.02
N ASN A 122 -3.98 -7.82 14.52
CA ASN A 122 -3.13 -8.69 15.32
C ASN A 122 -1.93 -7.95 15.96
N ARG A 123 -1.77 -6.64 15.71
CA ARG A 123 -0.66 -5.82 16.21
C ARG A 123 0.73 -6.31 15.74
N ALA A 124 0.77 -7.05 14.65
CA ALA A 124 2.00 -7.57 14.03
C ALA A 124 2.47 -6.73 12.84
N GLY A 125 1.67 -5.75 12.42
CA GLY A 125 1.92 -4.98 11.20
C GLY A 125 3.15 -4.07 11.29
N ILE A 126 3.79 -3.88 10.15
CA ILE A 126 4.82 -2.88 9.93
C ILE A 126 4.14 -1.55 9.64
N ARG A 127 4.62 -0.47 10.27
CA ARG A 127 4.09 0.88 10.10
C ARG A 127 5.06 1.76 9.33
N MET A 128 4.58 2.89 8.84
CA MET A 128 5.43 3.87 8.16
C MET A 128 6.56 4.38 9.05
N GLU A 129 6.32 4.55 10.35
CA GLU A 129 7.34 4.93 11.33
C GLU A 129 8.46 3.90 11.50
N ASP A 130 8.19 2.62 11.24
CA ASP A 130 9.20 1.57 11.32
C ASP A 130 10.21 1.66 10.15
N LEU A 131 9.80 2.22 9.00
CA LEU A 131 10.66 2.32 7.82
C LEU A 131 11.88 3.21 8.02
N VAL A 132 11.82 4.15 8.96
CA VAL A 132 12.93 5.03 9.32
C VAL A 132 13.74 4.50 10.51
N GLN A 133 13.43 3.29 10.98
CA GLN A 133 14.09 2.60 12.10
C GLN A 133 14.61 1.22 11.65
N PRO A 134 15.79 1.13 10.97
CA PRO A 134 16.22 -0.09 10.29
C PRO A 134 16.23 -1.34 11.18
N LYS A 135 16.68 -1.22 12.43
CA LYS A 135 16.72 -2.35 13.38
C LYS A 135 15.33 -2.88 13.73
N VAL A 136 14.38 -1.95 13.97
CA VAL A 136 12.98 -2.30 14.29
C VAL A 136 12.32 -2.94 13.06
N LEU A 137 12.55 -2.36 11.87
CA LEU A 137 12.04 -2.90 10.63
C LEU A 137 12.54 -4.32 10.37
N GLU A 138 13.86 -4.53 10.50
CA GLU A 138 14.46 -5.85 10.27
C GLU A 138 13.90 -6.90 11.25
N GLU A 139 13.80 -6.57 12.53
CA GLU A 139 13.26 -7.47 13.55
C GLU A 139 11.81 -7.86 13.23
N LYS A 140 10.94 -6.89 12.99
CA LYS A 140 9.53 -7.12 12.64
C LYS A 140 9.40 -7.95 11.35
N LEU A 141 10.22 -7.66 10.34
CA LEU A 141 10.22 -8.41 9.10
C LEU A 141 10.61 -9.88 9.31
N ARG A 142 11.69 -10.15 10.07
CA ARG A 142 12.14 -11.52 10.36
C ARG A 142 11.07 -12.32 11.11
N GLN A 143 10.47 -11.72 12.15
CA GLN A 143 9.40 -12.34 12.92
C GLN A 143 8.20 -12.69 12.03
N ASN A 144 7.71 -11.74 11.29
CA ASN A 144 6.56 -11.94 10.40
C ASN A 144 6.87 -12.92 9.26
N TRP A 145 8.07 -12.85 8.68
CA TRP A 145 8.46 -13.69 7.56
C TRP A 145 8.28 -15.17 7.84
N THR A 146 8.79 -15.63 8.96
CA THR A 146 8.70 -17.05 9.36
C THR A 146 7.24 -17.50 9.48
N LEU A 147 6.40 -16.70 10.14
CA LEU A 147 4.98 -17.00 10.33
C LEU A 147 4.21 -17.00 9.00
N LYS A 148 4.46 -16.00 8.16
CA LYS A 148 3.78 -15.86 6.86
C LYS A 148 4.19 -16.94 5.87
N LYS A 149 5.48 -17.29 5.83
CA LYS A 149 5.98 -18.41 5.04
C LYS A 149 5.29 -19.72 5.45
N LYS A 150 5.27 -20.02 6.74
CA LYS A 150 4.61 -21.20 7.28
C LYS A 150 3.13 -21.25 6.89
N ARG A 151 2.42 -20.14 6.99
CA ARG A 151 1.01 -20.07 6.61
C ARG A 151 0.79 -20.33 5.11
N VAL A 152 1.62 -19.78 4.23
CA VAL A 152 1.53 -20.03 2.78
C VAL A 152 1.79 -21.49 2.46
N THR A 153 2.83 -22.10 3.07
CA THR A 153 3.24 -23.48 2.74
C THR A 153 2.37 -24.54 3.40
N GLU A 154 2.06 -24.39 4.68
CA GLU A 154 1.36 -25.42 5.46
C GLU A 154 -0.16 -25.26 5.43
N ALA A 155 -0.68 -24.02 5.56
CA ALA A 155 -2.12 -23.82 5.61
C ALA A 155 -2.75 -23.71 4.21
N TYR A 156 -2.06 -23.10 3.25
CA TYR A 156 -2.57 -22.93 1.89
C TYR A 156 -1.98 -23.91 0.87
N GLY A 157 -0.96 -24.72 1.25
CA GLY A 157 -0.34 -25.69 0.37
C GLY A 157 0.33 -25.07 -0.86
N GLN A 158 0.79 -23.81 -0.77
CA GLN A 158 1.37 -23.07 -1.88
C GLN A 158 2.87 -22.85 -1.68
N ASN A 159 3.59 -22.61 -2.77
CA ASN A 159 5.01 -22.29 -2.72
C ASN A 159 5.21 -20.84 -2.24
N PHE A 160 6.19 -20.64 -1.36
CA PHE A 160 6.60 -19.31 -0.90
C PHE A 160 7.96 -18.97 -1.53
N ASN A 161 7.92 -18.32 -2.70
CA ASN A 161 9.10 -18.07 -3.52
C ASN A 161 9.83 -16.75 -3.19
N LEU A 162 9.41 -16.06 -2.13
CA LEU A 162 10.06 -14.82 -1.70
C LEU A 162 11.33 -15.14 -0.90
N VAL A 163 12.33 -14.28 -1.05
CA VAL A 163 13.57 -14.32 -0.27
C VAL A 163 13.68 -13.03 0.53
N LEU A 164 13.87 -13.14 1.84
CA LEU A 164 13.84 -11.98 2.75
C LEU A 164 14.84 -10.90 2.35
N LYS A 165 16.08 -11.28 2.02
CA LYS A 165 17.14 -10.34 1.60
C LYS A 165 16.82 -9.55 0.33
N ASP A 166 15.87 -10.02 -0.48
CA ASP A 166 15.48 -9.39 -1.74
C ASP A 166 14.23 -8.52 -1.56
N VAL A 167 13.68 -8.46 -0.34
CA VAL A 167 12.50 -7.66 -0.04
C VAL A 167 12.88 -6.18 -0.01
N LYS A 168 12.31 -5.45 -0.93
CA LYS A 168 12.42 -3.99 -1.01
C LYS A 168 11.15 -3.37 -0.48
N ILE A 169 11.28 -2.46 0.45
CA ILE A 169 10.17 -1.66 0.96
C ILE A 169 10.46 -0.21 0.59
N GLY A 170 9.88 0.24 -0.52
CA GLY A 170 10.24 1.51 -1.12
C GLY A 170 11.70 1.51 -1.63
N ARG A 171 12.53 2.42 -1.12
CA ARG A 171 13.98 2.47 -1.41
C ARG A 171 14.82 1.74 -0.36
N ALA A 172 14.22 1.25 0.72
CA ALA A 172 14.93 0.51 1.75
C ALA A 172 15.21 -0.92 1.28
N HIS A 173 16.45 -1.35 1.39
CA HIS A 173 16.84 -2.76 1.31
C HIS A 173 16.91 -3.32 2.73
N VAL A 174 16.42 -4.51 2.91
CA VAL A 174 16.49 -5.25 4.19
C VAL A 174 17.59 -6.27 4.10
#